data_0c3e04df2de9187112e8287e96fca2b0
#
_entry.id   0c3e04df2de9187112e8287e96fca2b0
#
_cell.length_a   1.000
_cell.length_b   1.000
_cell.length_c   1.000
_cell.angle_alpha   90.00
_cell.angle_beta   90.00
_cell.angle_gamma   90.00
#
_symmetry.space_group_name_H-M   'P 1'
#
loop_
_entity.id
_entity.type
_entity.pdbx_description
1 polymer ?
#
loop_
_entity_poly.entity_id
_entity_poly.type
_entity_poly.pdbx_seq_one_letter_code
_entity_poly.pdbx_strand_id
1 'polypeptide(L)'
;MNFQTNWASPPGATISRLMALREIPRDELADGLVLTLEQFDELIAGQLRITETLAVALADHLGASPRLWLTRDKTYLRDLGRIGRAV
;
A
#
# COMPACT_ATOMS: atom_id res chain seq x y z
N MET A 1 -16.62 -20.24 -2.28
CA MET A 1 -16.23 -18.85 -2.13
C MET A 1 -14.81 -18.64 -2.55
N ASN A 2 -14.60 -18.59 -3.81
CA ASN A 2 -13.25 -18.51 -4.34
C ASN A 2 -13.04 -17.34 -5.24
N PHE A 3 -13.90 -16.40 -5.14
CA PHE A 3 -13.78 -15.21 -5.92
C PHE A 3 -12.53 -14.42 -5.59
N GLN A 4 -11.88 -14.75 -4.49
CA GLN A 4 -10.65 -14.06 -4.11
C GLN A 4 -9.54 -14.23 -5.12
N THR A 5 -9.62 -15.24 -5.96
CA THR A 5 -8.57 -15.48 -6.94
C THR A 5 -8.40 -14.35 -7.93
N ASN A 6 -9.43 -13.52 -8.08
CA ASN A 6 -9.39 -12.43 -9.04
C ASN A 6 -9.21 -11.07 -8.38
N TRP A 7 -8.95 -11.05 -7.09
CA TRP A 7 -8.77 -9.79 -6.39
C TRP A 7 -7.35 -9.30 -6.51
N ALA A 8 -7.20 -8.01 -6.80
CA ALA A 8 -5.93 -7.32 -6.68
C ALA A 8 -5.95 -6.59 -5.34
N SER A 9 -5.02 -6.93 -4.46
CA SER A 9 -4.97 -6.36 -3.12
C SER A 9 -3.93 -5.25 -3.07
N PRO A 10 -4.33 -3.99 -2.92
CA PRO A 10 -3.36 -2.90 -2.87
C PRO A 10 -2.54 -2.94 -1.60
N PRO A 11 -1.32 -2.38 -1.62
CA PRO A 11 -0.50 -2.29 -0.40
C PRO A 11 -1.20 -1.57 0.74
N GLY A 12 -2.17 -0.72 0.41
CA GLY A 12 -2.96 0.01 1.40
C GLY A 12 -3.66 -0.88 2.41
N ALA A 13 -4.07 -2.08 1.99
CA ALA A 13 -4.71 -3.02 2.91
C ALA A 13 -3.75 -3.43 4.02
N THR A 14 -2.48 -3.69 3.68
CA THR A 14 -1.46 -4.02 4.67
C THR A 14 -1.13 -2.81 5.53
N ILE A 15 -1.03 -1.63 4.91
CA ILE A 15 -0.77 -0.39 5.65
C ILE A 15 -1.85 -0.17 6.70
N SER A 16 -3.12 -0.27 6.30
CA SER A 16 -4.24 -0.06 7.22
C SER A 16 -4.22 -1.04 8.37
N ARG A 17 -3.90 -2.29 8.09
CA ARG A 17 -3.84 -3.30 9.14
C ARG A 17 -2.72 -3.04 10.13
N LEU A 18 -1.54 -2.68 9.63
CA LEU A 18 -0.40 -2.39 10.50
C LEU A 18 -0.65 -1.14 11.33
N MET A 19 -1.31 -0.13 10.76
CA MET A 19 -1.69 1.06 11.51
C MET A 19 -2.58 0.69 12.69
N ALA A 20 -3.57 -0.16 12.44
CA ALA A 20 -4.50 -0.58 13.50
C ALA A 20 -3.76 -1.37 14.58
N LEU A 21 -2.88 -2.28 14.19
CA LEU A 21 -2.12 -3.09 15.14
C LEU A 21 -1.17 -2.25 15.99
N ARG A 22 -0.61 -1.20 15.43
CA ARG A 22 0.36 -0.35 16.12
C ARG A 22 -0.26 0.92 16.68
N GLU A 23 -1.56 1.08 16.47
CA GLU A 23 -2.31 2.23 16.96
C GLU A 23 -1.70 3.56 16.47
N ILE A 24 -1.37 3.60 15.18
CA ILE A 24 -0.83 4.80 14.55
C ILE A 24 -1.97 5.56 13.88
N PRO A 25 -2.22 6.82 14.27
CA PRO A 25 -3.25 7.61 13.61
C PRO A 25 -2.89 7.90 12.15
N ARG A 26 -3.92 8.05 11.33
CA ARG A 26 -3.77 8.30 9.91
C ARG A 26 -2.95 9.55 9.61
N ASP A 27 -3.24 10.64 10.29
CA ASP A 27 -2.52 11.90 10.08
C ASP A 27 -1.06 11.82 10.51
N GLU A 28 -0.80 11.09 11.58
CA GLU A 28 0.56 10.90 12.05
C GLU A 28 1.39 10.13 11.03
N LEU A 29 0.83 9.07 10.47
CA LEU A 29 1.56 8.30 9.47
C LEU A 29 1.75 9.09 8.18
N ALA A 30 0.71 9.79 7.74
CA ALA A 30 0.84 10.62 6.53
C ALA A 30 1.97 11.64 6.69
N ASP A 31 2.06 12.26 7.85
CA ASP A 31 3.13 13.21 8.13
C ASP A 31 4.50 12.53 8.10
N GLY A 32 4.60 11.35 8.71
CA GLY A 32 5.83 10.59 8.72
C GLY A 32 6.28 10.15 7.32
N LEU A 33 5.33 9.95 6.42
CA LEU A 33 5.62 9.59 5.04
C LEU A 33 5.81 10.82 4.14
N VAL A 34 5.67 12.01 4.69
CA VAL A 34 5.75 13.29 3.98
C VAL A 34 4.70 13.34 2.86
N LEU A 35 3.50 12.93 3.21
CA LEU A 35 2.36 12.95 2.30
C LEU A 35 1.26 13.84 2.87
N THR A 36 0.51 14.47 1.98
CA THR A 36 -0.73 15.10 2.40
C THR A 36 -1.74 14.00 2.74
N LEU A 37 -2.81 14.35 3.46
CA LEU A 37 -3.85 13.37 3.77
C LEU A 37 -4.51 12.85 2.48
N GLU A 38 -4.64 13.72 1.48
CA GLU A 38 -5.19 13.31 0.19
C GLU A 38 -4.30 12.28 -0.49
N GLN A 39 -2.98 12.53 -0.49
CA GLN A 39 -2.02 11.59 -1.05
C GLN A 39 -2.01 10.29 -0.27
N PHE A 40 -2.14 10.37 1.03
CA PHE A 40 -2.21 9.19 1.87
C PHE A 40 -3.43 8.34 1.52
N ASP A 41 -4.59 8.97 1.32
CA ASP A 41 -5.79 8.25 0.91
C ASP A 41 -5.60 7.58 -0.45
N GLU A 42 -4.91 8.25 -1.37
CA GLU A 42 -4.58 7.65 -2.66
C GLU A 42 -3.66 6.44 -2.51
N LEU A 43 -2.71 6.51 -1.59
CA LEU A 43 -1.83 5.39 -1.31
C LEU A 43 -2.65 4.19 -0.80
N ILE A 44 -3.54 4.42 0.14
CA ILE A 44 -4.37 3.36 0.71
C ILE A 44 -5.27 2.75 -0.38
N ALA A 45 -5.78 3.56 -1.28
CA ALA A 45 -6.64 3.09 -2.36
C ALA A 45 -5.88 2.41 -3.50
N GLY A 46 -4.55 2.43 -3.45
CA GLY A 46 -3.75 1.83 -4.50
C GLY A 46 -3.56 2.71 -5.72
N GLN A 47 -3.85 4.00 -5.59
CA GLN A 47 -3.76 4.95 -6.70
C GLN A 47 -2.44 5.72 -6.70
N LEU A 48 -1.66 5.63 -5.64
CA LEU A 48 -0.35 6.26 -5.53
C LEU A 48 0.72 5.18 -5.60
N ARG A 49 1.70 5.38 -6.47
CA ARG A 49 2.79 4.40 -6.62
C ARG A 49 3.76 4.50 -5.46
N ILE A 50 4.30 3.36 -5.07
CA ILE A 50 5.30 3.30 -4.02
C ILE A 50 6.67 3.47 -4.67
N THR A 51 7.31 4.61 -4.42
CA THR A 51 8.67 4.88 -4.86
C THR A 51 9.65 4.31 -3.84
N GLU A 52 10.93 4.30 -4.19
CA GLU A 52 11.95 3.83 -3.26
C GLU A 52 11.95 4.67 -1.98
N THR A 53 11.83 5.99 -2.12
CA THR A 53 11.79 6.88 -0.97
C THR A 53 10.61 6.56 -0.07
N LEU A 54 9.44 6.37 -0.66
CA LEU A 54 8.24 6.04 0.10
C LEU A 54 8.37 4.66 0.75
N ALA A 55 8.98 3.70 0.05
CA ALA A 55 9.17 2.36 0.60
C ALA A 55 10.07 2.38 1.84
N VAL A 56 11.12 3.19 1.81
CA VAL A 56 12.00 3.35 2.97
C VAL A 56 11.23 3.94 4.15
N ALA A 57 10.42 4.97 3.88
CA ALA A 57 9.62 5.59 4.94
C ALA A 57 8.59 4.62 5.52
N LEU A 58 7.95 3.82 4.66
CA LEU A 58 7.01 2.81 5.13
C LEU A 58 7.69 1.77 6.00
N ALA A 59 8.89 1.34 5.61
CA ALA A 59 9.66 0.38 6.39
C ALA A 59 10.04 0.96 7.75
N ASP A 60 10.41 2.24 7.78
CA ASP A 60 10.79 2.90 9.03
C ASP A 60 9.63 3.02 10.01
N HIS A 61 8.44 3.28 9.51
CA HIS A 61 7.28 3.53 10.36
C HIS A 61 6.46 2.28 10.64
N LEU A 62 6.37 1.36 9.69
CA LEU A 62 5.52 0.19 9.81
C LEU A 62 6.29 -1.12 9.91
N GLY A 63 7.57 -1.10 9.60
CA GLY A 63 8.35 -2.32 9.58
C GLY A 63 8.36 -2.96 8.20
N ALA A 64 8.89 -4.17 8.11
CA ALA A 64 9.17 -4.87 6.87
C ALA A 64 10.30 -4.16 6.13
N SER A 65 10.70 -4.69 4.99
CA SER A 65 11.79 -4.10 4.24
C SER A 65 11.25 -3.20 3.13
N PRO A 66 12.04 -2.22 2.68
CA PRO A 66 11.61 -1.41 1.54
C PRO A 66 11.31 -2.26 0.31
N ARG A 67 12.09 -3.32 0.12
CA ARG A 67 11.88 -4.24 -1.00
C ARG A 67 10.49 -4.88 -0.96
N LEU A 68 10.02 -5.22 0.23
CA LEU A 68 8.70 -5.83 0.38
C LEU A 68 7.63 -4.87 -0.10
N TRP A 69 7.72 -3.60 0.29
CA TRP A 69 6.72 -2.61 -0.12
C TRP A 69 6.73 -2.39 -1.62
N LEU A 70 7.92 -2.32 -2.21
CA LEU A 70 8.04 -2.18 -3.67
C LEU A 70 7.47 -3.40 -4.40
N THR A 71 7.74 -4.58 -3.88
CA THR A 71 7.25 -5.82 -4.48
C THR A 71 5.73 -5.90 -4.41
N ARG A 72 5.15 -5.50 -3.30
CA ARG A 72 3.70 -5.51 -3.15
C ARG A 72 3.03 -4.57 -4.14
N ASP A 73 3.61 -3.41 -4.38
CA ASP A 73 3.06 -2.48 -5.36
C ASP A 73 3.14 -3.05 -6.77
N LYS A 74 4.27 -3.66 -7.13
CA LYS A 74 4.42 -4.31 -8.43
C LYS A 74 3.43 -5.43 -8.63
N THR A 75 3.24 -6.26 -7.61
CA THR A 75 2.31 -7.37 -7.67
C THR A 75 0.88 -6.87 -7.85
N TYR A 76 0.53 -5.82 -7.14
CA TYR A 76 -0.78 -5.22 -7.27
C TYR A 76 -1.03 -4.72 -8.69
N LEU A 77 -0.06 -4.01 -9.26
CA LEU A 77 -0.19 -3.50 -10.63
C LEU A 77 -0.32 -4.63 -11.64
N ARG A 78 0.46 -5.70 -11.46
CA ARG A 78 0.39 -6.85 -12.35
C ARG A 78 -1.00 -7.51 -12.26
N ASP A 79 -1.51 -7.66 -11.05
CA ASP A 79 -2.81 -8.29 -10.85
C ASP A 79 -3.93 -7.43 -11.41
N LEU A 80 -3.84 -6.12 -11.28
CA LEU A 80 -4.82 -5.22 -11.88
C LEU A 80 -4.83 -5.37 -13.40
N GLY A 81 -3.65 -5.43 -14.01
CA GLY A 81 -3.56 -5.59 -15.45
C GLY A 81 -4.16 -6.91 -15.92
N ARG A 82 -3.92 -7.99 -15.16
CA ARG A 82 -4.46 -9.30 -15.50
C ARG A 82 -5.99 -9.30 -15.37
N ILE A 83 -6.50 -8.73 -14.30
CA ILE A 83 -7.95 -8.67 -14.10
C ILE A 83 -8.60 -7.81 -15.18
N GLY A 84 -7.99 -6.68 -15.50
CA GLY A 84 -8.51 -5.81 -16.54
C GLY A 84 -8.55 -6.49 -17.90
N ARG A 85 -7.57 -7.33 -18.19
CA ARG A 85 -7.55 -8.04 -19.48
C ARG A 85 -8.54 -9.19 -19.52
N ALA A 86 -8.94 -9.71 -18.39
CA ALA A 86 -9.89 -10.79 -18.34
C ALA A 86 -11.31 -10.32 -18.61
N VAL A 87 -11.52 -9.02 -18.56
CA VAL A 87 -12.82 -8.42 -18.85
C VAL A 87 -12.90 -7.99 -20.31
#